data_ffd75c9dd6f52b48d546e5862c94a3c2
#
_entry.id   ffd75c9dd6f52b48d546e5862c94a3c2
#
_cell.length_a   1.000
_cell.length_b   1.000
_cell.length_c   1.000
_cell.angle_alpha   90.00
_cell.angle_beta   90.00
_cell.angle_gamma   90.00
#
_symmetry.space_group_name_H-M   'P 1'
#
loop_
_entity.id
_entity.type
_entity.pdbx_description
1 polymer ?
#
loop_
_entity_poly.entity_id
_entity_poly.type
_entity_poly.pdbx_seq_one_letter_code
_entity_poly.pdbx_strand_id
1 'polypeptide(L)'
;MLLLAPAAAILAAGLAGEPLLAHWTQTFMGSAARFLMQFFPIFLLGALFGKLMEDSGSVSAIASFMAERLGSRRAVLSVVLAGALVTYGGVSLFVAFFVLAPMAHALFRAAAIPKRLMPAAIALGTSTFTMSALPGTPAIQNAIPMPFFGTTPFAAPGLGIIASIIMLGFGLWWLARAEASARKKGEGYGTDADLAVDAPENQIVRERATTSGTFDPAEVRRGHQSDAAPSIALAAFPLAIVVGVNLLMSLFVLPRLDASYLADLAWGSTSLSAVAGVWAVVTALATAIVTLIAINYRRLPALRASMDAGANASALPVLTVASLVGFGSVVAALPAFATVRDWVLSIDGGPLVSLAVATNVLASLTGSASGGLTIALDALGNAYMRLAAEQGIDPALMHRVAH
;
A
#
# COMPACT_ATOMS: atom_id res chain seq x y z
N MET A 1 -14.28 10.41 3.54
CA MET A 1 -14.17 10.02 2.11
C MET A 1 -15.40 9.26 1.62
N LEU A 2 -15.94 8.29 2.37
CA LEU A 2 -17.13 7.52 1.95
C LEU A 2 -18.35 8.39 1.58
N LEU A 3 -18.58 9.50 2.26
CA LEU A 3 -19.69 10.42 1.98
C LEU A 3 -19.29 11.57 1.06
N LEU A 4 -18.04 12.05 1.17
CA LEU A 4 -17.56 13.20 0.37
C LEU A 4 -17.40 12.86 -1.11
N ALA A 5 -16.84 11.70 -1.43
CA ALA A 5 -16.61 11.31 -2.83
C ALA A 5 -17.93 11.17 -3.63
N PRO A 6 -18.96 10.45 -3.13
CA PRO A 6 -20.25 10.41 -3.81
C PRO A 6 -20.95 11.77 -3.87
N ALA A 7 -20.91 12.58 -2.81
CA ALA A 7 -21.49 13.92 -2.83
C ALA A 7 -20.81 14.83 -3.85
N ALA A 8 -19.48 14.78 -3.94
CA ALA A 8 -18.70 15.51 -4.93
C ALA A 8 -18.97 15.03 -6.36
N ALA A 9 -19.17 13.72 -6.56
CA ALA A 9 -19.53 13.15 -7.86
C ALA A 9 -20.89 13.66 -8.35
N ILE A 10 -21.90 13.64 -7.47
CA ILE A 10 -23.25 14.16 -7.77
C ILE A 10 -23.18 15.67 -8.08
N LEU A 11 -22.44 16.44 -7.28
CA LEU A 11 -22.27 17.88 -7.51
C LEU A 11 -21.60 18.16 -8.86
N ALA A 12 -20.54 17.44 -9.19
CA ALA A 12 -19.82 17.58 -10.45
C ALA A 12 -20.72 17.26 -11.66
N ALA A 13 -21.48 16.16 -11.60
CA ALA A 13 -22.44 15.80 -12.64
C ALA A 13 -23.57 16.85 -12.77
N GLY A 14 -24.07 17.36 -11.64
CA GLY A 14 -25.10 18.42 -11.65
C GLY A 14 -24.62 19.73 -12.25
N LEU A 15 -23.41 20.17 -11.95
CA LEU A 15 -22.80 21.38 -12.53
C LEU A 15 -22.52 21.21 -14.03
N ALA A 16 -22.29 19.99 -14.51
CA ALA A 16 -22.12 19.67 -15.91
C ALA A 16 -23.45 19.51 -16.67
N GLY A 17 -24.59 19.54 -15.98
CA GLY A 17 -25.92 19.33 -16.58
C GLY A 17 -26.19 17.86 -16.97
N GLU A 18 -25.45 16.92 -16.39
CA GLU A 18 -25.54 15.50 -16.71
C GLU A 18 -26.57 14.76 -15.83
N PRO A 19 -27.10 13.58 -16.26
CA PRO A 19 -28.12 12.82 -15.52
C PRO A 19 -27.58 12.29 -14.18
N LEU A 20 -27.98 12.91 -13.06
CA LEU A 20 -27.45 12.63 -11.72
C LEU A 20 -27.61 11.17 -11.30
N LEU A 21 -28.81 10.60 -11.44
CA LEU A 21 -29.08 9.21 -11.01
C LEU A 21 -28.34 8.19 -11.86
N ALA A 22 -28.16 8.43 -13.15
CA ALA A 22 -27.38 7.58 -14.03
C ALA A 22 -25.91 7.59 -13.65
N HIS A 23 -25.33 8.76 -13.41
CA HIS A 23 -23.95 8.87 -12.93
C HIS A 23 -23.77 8.22 -11.55
N TRP A 24 -24.73 8.38 -10.64
CA TRP A 24 -24.67 7.75 -9.33
C TRP A 24 -24.73 6.23 -9.40
N THR A 25 -25.74 5.68 -10.08
CA THR A 25 -26.02 4.24 -10.03
C THR A 25 -25.20 3.43 -11.03
N GLN A 26 -24.93 3.98 -12.22
CA GLN A 26 -24.22 3.23 -13.27
C GLN A 26 -22.73 3.57 -13.31
N THR A 27 -22.36 4.85 -13.32
CA THR A 27 -20.95 5.23 -13.42
C THR A 27 -20.22 5.03 -12.09
N PHE A 28 -20.70 5.71 -11.03
CA PHE A 28 -20.07 5.66 -9.70
C PHE A 28 -20.10 4.25 -9.11
N MET A 29 -21.30 3.69 -8.91
CA MET A 29 -21.43 2.37 -8.28
C MET A 29 -20.86 1.25 -9.15
N GLY A 30 -21.00 1.35 -10.47
CA GLY A 30 -20.42 0.38 -11.40
C GLY A 30 -18.89 0.29 -11.28
N SER A 31 -18.20 1.44 -11.22
CA SER A 31 -16.75 1.49 -11.07
C SER A 31 -16.29 1.10 -9.67
N ALA A 32 -16.99 1.55 -8.63
CA ALA A 32 -16.74 1.14 -7.26
C ALA A 32 -16.88 -0.39 -7.08
N ALA A 33 -17.91 -0.99 -7.67
CA ALA A 33 -18.13 -2.43 -7.61
C ALA A 33 -17.04 -3.21 -8.36
N ARG A 34 -16.61 -2.75 -9.54
CA ARG A 34 -15.49 -3.38 -10.28
C ARG A 34 -14.20 -3.34 -9.47
N PHE A 35 -13.89 -2.22 -8.82
CA PHE A 35 -12.74 -2.12 -7.93
C PHE A 35 -12.82 -3.12 -6.78
N LEU A 36 -13.96 -3.22 -6.11
CA LEU A 36 -14.17 -4.19 -5.03
C LEU A 36 -13.98 -5.62 -5.52
N MET A 37 -14.62 -5.99 -6.63
CA MET A 37 -14.51 -7.33 -7.21
C MET A 37 -13.04 -7.72 -7.48
N GLN A 38 -12.24 -6.77 -7.92
CA GLN A 38 -10.85 -7.02 -8.31
C GLN A 38 -9.87 -7.03 -7.12
N PHE A 39 -10.02 -6.11 -6.17
CA PHE A 39 -9.01 -5.86 -5.15
C PHE A 39 -9.41 -6.25 -3.72
N PHE A 40 -10.70 -6.49 -3.45
CA PHE A 40 -11.15 -6.90 -2.12
C PHE A 40 -10.37 -8.09 -1.53
N PRO A 41 -10.05 -9.15 -2.29
CA PRO A 41 -9.27 -10.25 -1.75
C PRO A 41 -7.87 -9.83 -1.25
N ILE A 42 -7.21 -8.89 -1.92
CA ILE A 42 -5.89 -8.37 -1.49
C ILE A 42 -6.04 -7.56 -0.20
N PHE A 43 -7.05 -6.68 -0.09
CA PHE A 43 -7.31 -5.92 1.12
C PHE A 43 -7.61 -6.84 2.31
N LEU A 44 -8.49 -7.83 2.11
CA LEU A 44 -8.88 -8.78 3.13
C LEU A 44 -7.69 -9.59 3.63
N LEU A 45 -6.99 -10.25 2.73
CA LEU A 45 -5.87 -11.12 3.10
C LEU A 45 -4.67 -10.31 3.64
N GLY A 46 -4.42 -9.12 3.10
CA GLY A 46 -3.38 -8.22 3.60
C GLY A 46 -3.66 -7.75 5.03
N ALA A 47 -4.91 -7.38 5.33
CA ALA A 47 -5.31 -6.97 6.67
C ALA A 47 -5.28 -8.14 7.67
N LEU A 48 -5.77 -9.32 7.26
CA LEU A 48 -5.68 -10.57 8.05
C LEU A 48 -4.23 -10.92 8.35
N PHE A 49 -3.38 -10.92 7.34
CA PHE A 49 -1.96 -11.24 7.49
C PHE A 49 -1.29 -10.26 8.46
N GLY A 50 -1.51 -8.96 8.28
CA GLY A 50 -0.96 -7.93 9.15
C GLY A 50 -1.38 -8.10 10.61
N LYS A 51 -2.67 -8.35 10.86
CA LYS A 51 -3.20 -8.56 12.20
C LYS A 51 -2.65 -9.82 12.87
N LEU A 52 -2.57 -10.92 12.15
CA LEU A 52 -2.00 -12.17 12.66
C LEU A 52 -0.49 -12.06 12.93
N MET A 53 0.25 -11.32 12.11
CA MET A 53 1.67 -11.00 12.34
C MET A 53 1.87 -10.16 13.60
N GLU A 54 0.96 -9.24 13.90
CA GLU A 54 0.95 -8.44 15.11
C GLU A 54 0.63 -9.31 16.33
N ASP A 55 -0.51 -10.00 16.32
CA ASP A 55 -1.02 -10.77 17.45
C ASP A 55 -0.12 -11.97 17.80
N SER A 56 0.58 -12.56 16.83
CA SER A 56 1.60 -13.59 17.09
C SER A 56 2.90 -13.06 17.72
N GLY A 57 3.05 -11.73 17.87
CA GLY A 57 4.28 -11.09 18.32
C GLY A 57 5.40 -11.06 17.28
N SER A 58 5.14 -11.50 16.04
CA SER A 58 6.18 -11.60 14.99
C SER A 58 6.72 -10.23 14.59
N VAL A 59 5.88 -9.20 14.47
CA VAL A 59 6.35 -7.84 14.15
C VAL A 59 7.23 -7.28 15.26
N SER A 60 6.84 -7.49 16.53
CA SER A 60 7.63 -7.08 17.69
C SER A 60 8.98 -7.80 17.76
N ALA A 61 9.03 -9.11 17.45
CA ALA A 61 10.27 -9.87 17.40
C ALA A 61 11.24 -9.35 16.33
N ILE A 62 10.74 -9.00 15.15
CA ILE A 62 11.53 -8.38 14.08
C ILE A 62 12.07 -7.02 14.52
N ALA A 63 11.23 -6.19 15.11
CA ALA A 63 11.60 -4.87 15.61
C ALA A 63 12.72 -4.96 16.68
N SER A 64 12.53 -5.83 17.68
CA SER A 64 13.52 -6.06 18.74
C SER A 64 14.84 -6.57 18.20
N PHE A 65 14.81 -7.54 17.28
CA PHE A 65 16.02 -8.06 16.64
C PHE A 65 16.82 -6.96 15.92
N MET A 66 16.14 -6.08 15.18
CA MET A 66 16.81 -4.96 14.50
C MET A 66 17.41 -3.96 15.51
N ALA A 67 16.70 -3.69 16.61
CA ALA A 67 17.17 -2.82 17.67
C ALA A 67 18.44 -3.40 18.36
N GLU A 68 18.44 -4.69 18.67
CA GLU A 68 19.56 -5.37 19.31
C GLU A 68 20.80 -5.43 18.40
N ARG A 69 20.59 -5.74 17.11
CA ARG A 69 21.69 -5.91 16.15
C ARG A 69 22.38 -4.62 15.75
N LEU A 70 21.62 -3.56 15.57
CA LEU A 70 22.13 -2.27 15.09
C LEU A 70 22.40 -1.27 16.23
N GLY A 71 21.67 -1.44 17.35
CA GLY A 71 21.83 -0.63 18.56
C GLY A 71 21.48 0.84 18.39
N SER A 72 21.65 1.62 19.46
CA SER A 72 21.34 3.04 19.47
C SER A 72 22.26 3.89 18.57
N ARG A 73 23.48 3.42 18.27
CA ARG A 73 24.39 4.14 17.33
C ARG A 73 23.80 4.25 15.91
N ARG A 74 22.90 3.34 15.51
CA ARG A 74 22.25 3.30 14.20
C ARG A 74 20.73 3.31 14.35
N ALA A 75 20.22 4.05 15.33
CA ALA A 75 18.80 4.07 15.68
C ALA A 75 17.89 4.35 14.48
N VAL A 76 18.20 5.38 13.69
CA VAL A 76 17.45 5.71 12.47
C VAL A 76 17.43 4.52 11.50
N LEU A 77 18.60 3.93 11.22
CA LEU A 77 18.71 2.80 10.31
C LEU A 77 17.96 1.56 10.83
N SER A 78 18.00 1.29 12.15
CA SER A 78 17.26 0.20 12.78
C SER A 78 15.76 0.33 12.54
N VAL A 79 15.22 1.52 12.76
CA VAL A 79 13.79 1.79 12.57
C VAL A 79 13.40 1.66 11.09
N VAL A 80 14.21 2.23 10.19
CA VAL A 80 13.96 2.16 8.75
C VAL A 80 13.98 0.73 8.25
N LEU A 81 14.98 -0.07 8.63
CA LEU A 81 15.09 -1.46 8.16
C LEU A 81 14.04 -2.38 8.77
N ALA A 82 13.69 -2.20 10.04
CA ALA A 82 12.59 -2.94 10.66
C ALA A 82 11.26 -2.65 9.94
N GLY A 83 10.99 -1.37 9.70
CA GLY A 83 9.82 -0.96 8.93
C GLY A 83 9.81 -1.54 7.52
N ALA A 84 10.94 -1.47 6.83
CA ALA A 84 11.09 -1.98 5.48
C ALA A 84 10.84 -3.49 5.39
N LEU A 85 11.43 -4.26 6.29
CA LEU A 85 11.26 -5.72 6.31
C LEU A 85 9.79 -6.11 6.54
N VAL A 86 9.15 -5.47 7.51
CA VAL A 86 7.77 -5.77 7.90
C VAL A 86 6.79 -5.41 6.77
N THR A 87 6.89 -4.20 6.20
CA THR A 87 5.95 -3.74 5.18
C THR A 87 6.20 -4.37 3.81
N TYR A 88 7.45 -4.63 3.45
CA TYR A 88 7.75 -5.38 2.22
C TYR A 88 7.19 -6.79 2.25
N GLY A 89 7.13 -7.42 3.42
CA GLY A 89 6.50 -8.72 3.62
C GLY A 89 4.97 -8.69 3.60
N GLY A 90 4.34 -7.54 3.41
CA GLY A 90 2.88 -7.42 3.27
C GLY A 90 2.12 -7.02 4.53
N VAL A 91 2.82 -6.72 5.63
CA VAL A 91 2.17 -6.17 6.82
C VAL A 91 1.76 -4.73 6.54
N SER A 92 0.52 -4.39 6.90
CA SER A 92 0.00 -3.03 6.76
C SER A 92 0.89 -1.99 7.45
N LEU A 93 1.07 -0.85 6.80
CA LEU A 93 1.87 0.24 7.33
C LEU A 93 1.39 0.73 8.71
N PHE A 94 0.08 0.67 8.99
CA PHE A 94 -0.47 1.10 10.29
C PHE A 94 -0.12 0.13 11.41
N VAL A 95 -0.22 -1.17 11.17
CA VAL A 95 0.26 -2.19 12.12
C VAL A 95 1.76 -1.97 12.36
N ALA A 96 2.54 -1.75 11.30
CA ALA A 96 3.96 -1.46 11.43
C ALA A 96 4.22 -0.19 12.26
N PHE A 97 3.48 0.90 12.04
CA PHE A 97 3.63 2.14 12.84
C PHE A 97 3.40 1.89 14.33
N PHE A 98 2.32 1.21 14.70
CA PHE A 98 2.00 0.98 16.11
C PHE A 98 3.06 0.11 16.80
N VAL A 99 3.58 -0.90 16.14
CA VAL A 99 4.60 -1.79 16.73
C VAL A 99 6.00 -1.14 16.71
N LEU A 100 6.33 -0.39 15.66
CA LEU A 100 7.64 0.25 15.55
C LEU A 100 7.79 1.49 16.44
N ALA A 101 6.71 2.19 16.74
CA ALA A 101 6.77 3.43 17.52
C ALA A 101 7.41 3.23 18.90
N PRO A 102 7.03 2.25 19.74
CA PRO A 102 7.68 2.00 21.03
C PRO A 102 9.18 1.71 20.89
N MET A 103 9.57 0.88 19.91
CA MET A 103 10.99 0.59 19.61
C MET A 103 11.73 1.85 19.19
N ALA A 104 11.15 2.64 18.29
CA ALA A 104 11.75 3.90 17.80
C ALA A 104 11.93 4.89 18.95
N HIS A 105 10.95 5.02 19.85
CA HIS A 105 11.07 5.83 21.07
C HIS A 105 12.25 5.41 21.94
N ALA A 106 12.40 4.12 22.22
CA ALA A 106 13.49 3.59 23.04
C ALA A 106 14.86 3.87 22.39
N LEU A 107 15.02 3.59 21.09
CA LEU A 107 16.26 3.81 20.35
C LEU A 107 16.62 5.30 20.22
N PHE A 108 15.66 6.15 19.89
CA PHE A 108 15.87 7.59 19.72
C PHE A 108 16.23 8.26 21.05
N ARG A 109 15.59 7.82 22.15
CA ARG A 109 15.92 8.28 23.50
C ARG A 109 17.35 7.87 23.88
N ALA A 110 17.72 6.61 23.68
CA ALA A 110 19.06 6.12 23.97
C ALA A 110 20.16 6.77 23.13
N ALA A 111 19.82 7.21 21.90
CA ALA A 111 20.73 7.90 21.00
C ALA A 111 20.70 9.44 21.14
N ALA A 112 19.86 9.99 22.03
CA ALA A 112 19.59 11.42 22.16
C ALA A 112 19.20 12.10 20.84
N ILE A 113 18.47 11.38 19.96
CA ILE A 113 17.95 11.90 18.69
C ILE A 113 16.58 12.57 18.94
N PRO A 114 16.32 13.77 18.36
CA PRO A 114 15.04 14.44 18.55
C PRO A 114 13.84 13.57 18.13
N LYS A 115 12.84 13.44 19.01
CA LYS A 115 11.63 12.64 18.75
C LYS A 115 10.87 13.06 17.48
N ARG A 116 10.95 14.34 17.07
CA ARG A 116 10.33 14.86 15.85
C ARG A 116 10.83 14.20 14.55
N LEU A 117 12.01 13.57 14.56
CA LEU A 117 12.54 12.84 13.41
C LEU A 117 12.04 11.39 13.34
N MET A 118 11.45 10.89 14.40
CA MET A 118 10.96 9.49 14.48
C MET A 118 9.86 9.16 13.46
N PRO A 119 8.82 10.01 13.28
CA PRO A 119 7.81 9.73 12.26
C PRO A 119 8.41 9.64 10.85
N ALA A 120 9.38 10.50 10.53
CA ALA A 120 10.05 10.47 9.23
C ALA A 120 10.90 9.20 9.03
N ALA A 121 11.57 8.70 10.09
CA ALA A 121 12.32 7.44 10.02
C ALA A 121 11.38 6.25 9.83
N ILE A 122 10.26 6.19 10.56
CA ILE A 122 9.25 5.13 10.38
C ILE A 122 8.67 5.20 8.97
N ALA A 123 8.25 6.39 8.52
CA ALA A 123 7.68 6.59 7.19
C ALA A 123 8.66 6.21 6.06
N LEU A 124 9.95 6.54 6.18
CA LEU A 124 10.96 6.13 5.21
C LEU A 124 11.01 4.60 5.05
N GLY A 125 10.96 3.84 6.14
CA GLY A 125 10.98 2.39 6.10
C GLY A 125 9.67 1.78 5.60
N THR A 126 8.53 2.34 6.00
CA THR A 126 7.22 1.69 5.80
C THR A 126 6.44 2.18 4.59
N SER A 127 6.54 3.47 4.24
CA SER A 127 5.59 4.15 3.34
C SER A 127 6.21 4.69 2.05
N THR A 128 7.50 4.43 1.82
CA THR A 128 8.20 4.92 0.62
C THR A 128 8.59 3.77 -0.30
N PHE A 129 9.86 3.51 -0.48
CA PHE A 129 10.39 2.53 -1.43
C PHE A 129 9.84 1.11 -1.27
N THR A 130 9.43 0.72 -0.09
CA THR A 130 8.84 -0.61 0.20
C THR A 130 7.46 -0.80 -0.40
N MET A 131 6.68 0.27 -0.49
CA MET A 131 5.32 0.23 -1.05
C MET A 131 5.29 0.64 -2.53
N SER A 132 6.18 1.55 -2.94
CA SER A 132 6.11 2.20 -4.25
C SER A 132 7.22 1.80 -5.23
N ALA A 133 8.33 1.20 -4.80
CA ALA A 133 9.44 0.95 -5.71
C ALA A 133 9.95 -0.50 -5.71
N LEU A 134 9.99 -1.17 -4.55
CA LEU A 134 10.49 -2.54 -4.48
C LEU A 134 9.62 -3.51 -5.28
N PRO A 135 10.22 -4.29 -6.20
CA PRO A 135 9.49 -5.29 -6.95
C PRO A 135 9.01 -6.43 -6.03
N GLY A 136 7.84 -7.00 -6.33
CA GLY A 136 7.29 -8.13 -5.59
C GLY A 136 6.52 -7.78 -4.31
N THR A 137 6.46 -6.51 -3.92
CA THR A 137 5.65 -6.11 -2.76
C THR A 137 4.16 -6.39 -3.01
N PRO A 138 3.44 -6.99 -2.04
CA PRO A 138 2.00 -7.21 -2.13
C PRO A 138 1.18 -5.95 -1.82
N ALA A 139 1.84 -4.79 -1.68
CA ALA A 139 1.17 -3.52 -1.43
C ALA A 139 0.15 -3.18 -2.53
N ILE A 140 -0.98 -2.59 -2.13
CA ILE A 140 -2.07 -2.27 -3.07
C ILE A 140 -1.62 -1.29 -4.18
N GLN A 141 -0.69 -0.40 -3.89
CA GLN A 141 -0.11 0.51 -4.88
C GLN A 141 0.58 -0.25 -6.02
N ASN A 142 1.27 -1.34 -5.70
CA ASN A 142 1.87 -2.23 -6.70
C ASN A 142 0.83 -3.14 -7.39
N ALA A 143 -0.32 -3.40 -6.74
CA ALA A 143 -1.36 -4.24 -7.31
C ALA A 143 -2.25 -3.50 -8.33
N ILE A 144 -2.56 -2.22 -8.09
CA ILE A 144 -3.46 -1.43 -8.93
C ILE A 144 -3.04 -1.39 -10.40
N PRO A 145 -1.76 -1.14 -10.77
CA PRO A 145 -1.37 -1.07 -12.17
C PRO A 145 -1.42 -2.40 -12.93
N MET A 146 -1.36 -3.53 -12.22
CA MET A 146 -1.24 -4.86 -12.83
C MET A 146 -2.32 -5.16 -13.88
N PRO A 147 -3.62 -5.01 -13.58
CA PRO A 147 -4.68 -5.30 -14.55
C PRO A 147 -4.71 -4.31 -15.73
N PHE A 148 -4.30 -3.06 -15.52
CA PHE A 148 -4.28 -2.05 -16.58
C PHE A 148 -3.16 -2.31 -17.60
N PHE A 149 -2.00 -2.76 -17.13
CA PHE A 149 -0.82 -2.99 -17.95
C PHE A 149 -0.53 -4.47 -18.25
N GLY A 150 -1.36 -5.40 -17.74
CA GLY A 150 -1.16 -6.83 -17.93
C GLY A 150 0.13 -7.35 -17.30
N THR A 151 0.53 -6.81 -16.16
CA THR A 151 1.82 -7.05 -15.52
C THR A 151 1.69 -7.82 -14.21
N THR A 152 2.84 -8.11 -13.59
CA THR A 152 2.93 -8.79 -12.29
C THR A 152 3.56 -7.85 -11.25
N PRO A 153 3.53 -8.20 -9.95
CA PRO A 153 4.20 -7.42 -8.91
C PRO A 153 5.71 -7.20 -9.15
N PHE A 154 6.31 -7.99 -10.04
CA PHE A 154 7.73 -7.92 -10.40
C PHE A 154 7.99 -7.11 -11.68
N ALA A 155 7.05 -6.29 -12.15
CA ALA A 155 7.24 -5.43 -13.32
C ALA A 155 8.49 -4.56 -13.20
N ALA A 156 9.29 -4.47 -14.27
CA ALA A 156 10.54 -3.69 -14.37
C ALA A 156 11.42 -3.74 -13.11
N PRO A 157 11.88 -4.93 -12.66
CA PRO A 157 12.52 -5.09 -11.36
C PRO A 157 13.81 -4.29 -11.22
N GLY A 158 14.58 -4.14 -12.30
CA GLY A 158 15.82 -3.34 -12.31
C GLY A 158 15.56 -1.86 -11.99
N LEU A 159 14.55 -1.26 -12.64
CA LEU A 159 14.15 0.11 -12.37
C LEU A 159 13.64 0.29 -10.94
N GLY A 160 12.83 -0.66 -10.46
CA GLY A 160 12.32 -0.65 -9.08
C GLY A 160 13.42 -0.72 -8.03
N ILE A 161 14.44 -1.55 -8.24
CA ILE A 161 15.61 -1.64 -7.35
C ILE A 161 16.40 -0.34 -7.34
N ILE A 162 16.68 0.24 -8.52
CA ILE A 162 17.40 1.51 -8.63
C ILE A 162 16.63 2.63 -7.91
N ALA A 163 15.33 2.75 -8.15
CA ALA A 163 14.48 3.72 -7.48
C ALA A 163 14.48 3.52 -5.95
N SER A 164 14.40 2.27 -5.48
CA SER A 164 14.45 1.94 -4.04
C SER A 164 15.78 2.36 -3.41
N ILE A 165 16.91 2.14 -4.07
CA ILE A 165 18.23 2.54 -3.58
C ILE A 165 18.32 4.07 -3.50
N ILE A 166 17.82 4.78 -4.51
CA ILE A 166 17.82 6.25 -4.53
C ILE A 166 16.94 6.80 -3.41
N MET A 167 15.70 6.28 -3.26
CA MET A 167 14.76 6.73 -2.23
C MET A 167 15.30 6.46 -0.83
N LEU A 168 15.81 5.26 -0.57
CA LEU A 168 16.41 4.90 0.71
C LEU A 168 17.66 5.74 1.00
N GLY A 169 18.57 5.85 0.02
CA GLY A 169 19.81 6.61 0.16
C GLY A 169 19.55 8.08 0.43
N PHE A 170 18.67 8.70 -0.35
CA PHE A 170 18.27 10.10 -0.15
C PHE A 170 17.60 10.30 1.21
N GLY A 171 16.66 9.43 1.59
CA GLY A 171 15.96 9.52 2.86
C GLY A 171 16.90 9.39 4.06
N LEU A 172 17.83 8.43 4.04
CA LEU A 172 18.83 8.26 5.09
C LEU A 172 19.80 9.45 5.13
N TRP A 173 20.26 9.96 3.98
CA TRP A 173 21.09 11.15 3.91
C TRP A 173 20.40 12.38 4.50
N TRP A 174 19.12 12.59 4.14
CA TRP A 174 18.31 13.69 4.65
C TRP A 174 18.12 13.60 6.17
N LEU A 175 17.76 12.40 6.69
CA LEU A 175 17.61 12.17 8.12
C LEU A 175 18.92 12.39 8.89
N ALA A 176 20.05 11.92 8.36
CA ALA A 176 21.36 12.14 8.96
C ALA A 176 21.71 13.64 8.99
N ARG A 177 21.39 14.40 7.94
CA ARG A 177 21.59 15.86 7.90
C ARG A 177 20.67 16.57 8.89
N ALA A 178 19.41 16.15 8.99
CA ALA A 178 18.45 16.70 9.95
C ALA A 178 18.90 16.42 11.40
N GLU A 179 19.37 15.22 11.69
CA GLU A 179 19.95 14.86 12.99
C GLU A 179 21.19 15.69 13.31
N ALA A 180 22.13 15.83 12.37
CA ALA A 180 23.33 16.64 12.56
C ALA A 180 23.01 18.12 12.80
N SER A 181 22.00 18.67 12.10
CA SER A 181 21.52 20.03 12.32
C SER A 181 20.91 20.21 13.71
N ALA A 182 20.10 19.24 14.15
CA ALA A 182 19.50 19.25 15.48
C ALA A 182 20.56 19.19 16.59
N ARG A 183 21.55 18.31 16.46
CA ARG A 183 22.67 18.19 17.39
C ARG A 183 23.46 19.50 17.50
N LYS A 184 23.71 20.21 16.38
CA LYS A 184 24.36 21.54 16.39
C LYS A 184 23.56 22.60 17.15
N LYS A 185 22.24 22.48 17.19
CA LYS A 185 21.34 23.37 17.94
C LYS A 185 21.15 22.95 19.40
N GLY A 186 21.81 21.88 19.84
CA GLY A 186 21.65 21.33 21.19
C GLY A 186 20.30 20.64 21.42
N GLU A 187 19.56 20.30 20.35
CA GLU A 187 18.29 19.55 20.44
C GLU A 187 18.58 18.09 20.83
N GLY A 188 18.09 17.66 21.98
CA GLY A 188 18.07 16.26 22.40
C GLY A 188 16.72 15.60 22.09
N TYR A 189 16.47 14.44 22.73
CA TYR A 189 15.22 13.69 22.55
C TYR A 189 13.96 14.50 22.94
N GLY A 190 14.06 15.43 23.90
CA GLY A 190 12.96 16.20 24.45
C GLY A 190 12.30 15.52 25.68
N THR A 191 11.25 16.15 26.20
CA THR A 191 10.50 15.64 27.35
C THR A 191 9.31 14.78 26.89
N ASP A 192 8.91 13.82 27.73
CA ASP A 192 7.78 12.91 27.44
C ASP A 192 6.39 13.56 27.57
N ALA A 193 6.32 14.81 28.06
CA ALA A 193 5.05 15.50 28.29
C ALA A 193 4.14 15.64 27.04
N ASP A 194 4.75 15.53 25.82
CA ASP A 194 4.01 15.61 24.55
C ASP A 194 3.62 14.22 23.98
N LEU A 195 3.76 13.16 24.76
CA LEU A 195 3.49 11.79 24.29
C LEU A 195 2.04 11.32 24.50
N ALA A 196 1.20 12.15 25.09
CA ALA A 196 -0.25 11.94 25.07
C ALA A 196 -0.79 12.20 23.64
N VAL A 197 -0.26 11.46 22.65
CA VAL A 197 -0.98 11.25 21.42
C VAL A 197 -2.11 10.32 21.82
N ASP A 198 -3.26 10.91 22.10
CA ASP A 198 -4.50 10.19 22.22
C ASP A 198 -4.57 9.20 21.06
N ALA A 199 -4.81 7.96 21.44
CA ALA A 199 -4.99 6.89 20.47
C ALA A 199 -5.96 7.32 19.35
N PRO A 200 -5.98 6.64 18.21
CA PRO A 200 -6.74 7.01 17.02
C PRO A 200 -8.27 6.91 17.21
N GLU A 201 -8.78 7.42 18.31
CA GLU A 201 -10.20 7.68 18.55
C GLU A 201 -10.66 8.92 17.77
N ASN A 202 -9.70 9.76 17.33
CA ASN A 202 -10.04 10.91 16.50
C ASN A 202 -10.45 10.43 15.10
N GLN A 203 -11.71 10.63 14.77
CA GLN A 203 -12.32 10.22 13.51
C GLN A 203 -11.53 10.73 12.29
N ILE A 204 -10.98 11.94 12.36
CA ILE A 204 -10.18 12.53 11.27
C ILE A 204 -8.88 11.75 11.05
N VAL A 205 -8.20 11.33 12.12
CA VAL A 205 -6.97 10.54 12.03
C VAL A 205 -7.28 9.17 11.43
N ARG A 206 -8.36 8.53 11.87
CA ARG A 206 -8.86 7.27 11.35
C ARG A 206 -9.18 7.36 9.85
N GLU A 207 -9.91 8.39 9.42
CA GLU A 207 -10.26 8.59 8.00
C GLU A 207 -9.01 8.80 7.13
N ARG A 208 -8.05 9.62 7.57
CA ARG A 208 -6.80 9.81 6.83
C ARG A 208 -5.99 8.53 6.73
N ALA A 209 -5.91 7.79 7.81
CA ALA A 209 -5.20 6.54 7.86
C ALA A 209 -5.82 5.50 6.91
N THR A 210 -7.14 5.33 6.92
CA THR A 210 -7.84 4.38 6.05
C THR A 210 -7.86 4.79 4.58
N THR A 211 -7.72 6.09 4.27
CA THR A 211 -7.61 6.59 2.88
C THR A 211 -6.26 6.25 2.25
N SER A 212 -5.19 6.24 3.05
CA SER A 212 -3.82 6.00 2.57
C SER A 212 -3.32 4.57 2.81
N GLY A 213 -4.05 3.76 3.59
CA GLY A 213 -3.66 2.41 3.97
C GLY A 213 -4.66 1.33 3.59
N THR A 214 -4.28 0.10 3.88
CA THR A 214 -5.08 -1.11 3.64
C THR A 214 -5.70 -1.68 4.92
N PHE A 215 -5.61 -0.95 6.02
CA PHE A 215 -6.00 -1.41 7.36
C PHE A 215 -6.71 -0.29 8.13
N ASP A 216 -7.83 -0.60 8.82
CA ASP A 216 -8.51 0.33 9.71
C ASP A 216 -7.80 0.35 11.08
N PRO A 217 -7.21 1.49 11.51
CA PRO A 217 -6.50 1.59 12.78
C PRO A 217 -7.34 1.29 14.02
N ALA A 218 -8.67 1.40 13.94
CA ALA A 218 -9.55 1.08 15.05
C ALA A 218 -9.52 -0.40 15.45
N GLU A 219 -9.13 -1.28 14.52
CA GLU A 219 -9.05 -2.72 14.75
C GLU A 219 -7.70 -3.16 15.35
N VAL A 220 -6.69 -2.28 15.42
CA VAL A 220 -5.37 -2.62 16.01
C VAL A 220 -5.49 -3.11 17.44
N ARG A 221 -6.37 -2.51 18.24
CA ARG A 221 -6.55 -2.86 19.66
C ARG A 221 -7.43 -4.10 19.88
N ARG A 222 -8.09 -4.60 18.83
CA ARG A 222 -8.89 -5.82 18.88
C ARG A 222 -8.01 -7.04 18.65
N GLY A 223 -8.45 -8.20 19.13
CA GLY A 223 -7.65 -9.42 19.15
C GLY A 223 -6.87 -9.56 20.45
N HIS A 224 -5.86 -10.40 20.45
CA HIS A 224 -5.01 -10.64 21.61
C HIS A 224 -3.55 -10.79 21.18
N GLN A 225 -2.76 -9.81 21.55
CA GLN A 225 -1.32 -9.85 21.28
C GLN A 225 -0.64 -10.82 22.23
N SER A 226 0.20 -11.70 21.71
CA SER A 226 0.98 -12.66 22.49
C SER A 226 2.10 -11.97 23.26
N ASP A 227 2.21 -12.28 24.55
CA ASP A 227 3.35 -11.84 25.39
C ASP A 227 4.67 -12.57 25.03
N ALA A 228 4.56 -13.73 24.37
CA ALA A 228 5.72 -14.57 23.98
C ALA A 228 6.13 -14.27 22.54
N ALA A 229 7.18 -13.48 22.35
CA ALA A 229 7.76 -13.22 21.03
C ALA A 229 8.36 -14.50 20.43
N PRO A 230 8.12 -14.81 19.14
CA PRO A 230 8.76 -15.91 18.44
C PRO A 230 10.24 -15.62 18.18
N SER A 231 11.03 -16.66 17.86
CA SER A 231 12.38 -16.43 17.34
C SER A 231 12.34 -15.66 16.02
N ILE A 232 13.39 -14.91 15.71
CA ILE A 232 13.46 -14.11 14.49
C ILE A 232 13.22 -14.93 13.22
N ALA A 233 13.68 -16.19 13.19
CA ALA A 233 13.47 -17.08 12.06
C ALA A 233 11.98 -17.40 11.87
N LEU A 234 11.25 -17.71 12.95
CA LEU A 234 9.80 -17.96 12.91
C LEU A 234 9.01 -16.68 12.59
N ALA A 235 9.47 -15.53 13.08
CA ALA A 235 8.84 -14.25 12.82
C ALA A 235 8.97 -13.80 11.34
N ALA A 236 10.15 -14.01 10.75
CA ALA A 236 10.44 -13.62 9.36
C ALA A 236 9.96 -14.64 8.33
N PHE A 237 9.74 -15.90 8.70
CA PHE A 237 9.40 -16.97 7.79
C PHE A 237 8.10 -16.69 6.99
N PRO A 238 6.97 -16.24 7.59
CA PRO A 238 5.77 -15.89 6.84
C PRO A 238 6.00 -14.79 5.80
N LEU A 239 6.86 -13.80 6.10
CA LEU A 239 7.23 -12.75 5.15
C LEU A 239 8.00 -13.34 3.95
N ALA A 240 8.93 -14.25 4.21
CA ALA A 240 9.65 -14.95 3.14
C ALA A 240 8.70 -15.80 2.28
N ILE A 241 7.66 -16.41 2.85
CA ILE A 241 6.62 -17.14 2.12
C ILE A 241 5.83 -16.19 1.21
N VAL A 242 5.42 -15.00 1.67
CA VAL A 242 4.74 -14.03 0.81
C VAL A 242 5.58 -13.75 -0.43
N VAL A 243 6.83 -13.38 -0.25
CA VAL A 243 7.72 -13.01 -1.36
C VAL A 243 8.02 -14.22 -2.26
N GLY A 244 8.35 -15.36 -1.66
CA GLY A 244 8.72 -16.59 -2.38
C GLY A 244 7.54 -17.16 -3.20
N VAL A 245 6.36 -17.26 -2.62
CA VAL A 245 5.16 -17.75 -3.33
C VAL A 245 4.72 -16.76 -4.40
N ASN A 246 4.75 -15.45 -4.12
CA ASN A 246 4.44 -14.43 -5.11
C ASN A 246 5.40 -14.52 -6.32
N LEU A 247 6.70 -14.68 -6.08
CA LEU A 247 7.70 -14.89 -7.13
C LEU A 247 7.44 -16.18 -7.92
N LEU A 248 7.20 -17.28 -7.22
CA LEU A 248 6.91 -18.58 -7.83
C LEU A 248 5.67 -18.52 -8.72
N MET A 249 4.58 -17.94 -8.22
CA MET A 249 3.35 -17.75 -8.98
C MET A 249 3.58 -16.88 -10.21
N SER A 250 4.22 -15.72 -10.05
CA SER A 250 4.39 -14.74 -11.13
C SER A 250 5.30 -15.23 -12.26
N LEU A 251 6.39 -15.95 -11.93
CA LEU A 251 7.40 -16.31 -12.93
C LEU A 251 7.28 -17.75 -13.45
N PHE A 252 6.71 -18.66 -12.66
CA PHE A 252 6.73 -20.09 -13.01
C PHE A 252 5.35 -20.71 -13.18
N VAL A 253 4.40 -20.44 -12.30
CA VAL A 253 3.09 -21.10 -12.31
C VAL A 253 2.15 -20.44 -13.31
N LEU A 254 1.86 -19.15 -13.14
CA LEU A 254 0.87 -18.43 -13.95
C LEU A 254 1.23 -18.37 -15.44
N PRO A 255 2.50 -18.15 -15.86
CA PRO A 255 2.83 -18.18 -17.29
C PRO A 255 2.63 -19.53 -17.99
N ARG A 256 2.53 -20.62 -17.21
CA ARG A 256 2.33 -21.99 -17.71
C ARG A 256 0.89 -22.47 -17.54
N LEU A 257 0.06 -21.67 -16.89
CA LEU A 257 -1.34 -22.03 -16.62
C LEU A 257 -2.18 -21.81 -17.89
N ASP A 258 -2.84 -22.86 -18.36
CA ASP A 258 -3.91 -22.67 -19.34
C ASP A 258 -5.16 -22.12 -18.64
N ALA A 259 -5.46 -20.88 -18.94
CA ALA A 259 -6.61 -20.16 -18.39
C ALA A 259 -7.53 -19.64 -19.52
N SER A 260 -7.57 -20.36 -20.64
CA SER A 260 -8.42 -20.02 -21.80
C SER A 260 -9.90 -19.90 -21.43
N TYR A 261 -10.35 -20.66 -20.42
CA TYR A 261 -11.72 -20.59 -19.88
C TYR A 261 -12.12 -19.18 -19.38
N LEU A 262 -11.15 -18.32 -19.02
CA LEU A 262 -11.45 -16.95 -18.58
C LEU A 262 -12.10 -16.07 -19.66
N ALA A 263 -11.96 -16.45 -20.93
CA ALA A 263 -12.62 -15.77 -22.05
C ALA A 263 -14.14 -15.99 -22.08
N ASP A 264 -14.64 -17.01 -21.38
CA ASP A 264 -16.06 -17.30 -21.30
C ASP A 264 -16.84 -16.23 -20.56
N LEU A 265 -18.09 -15.99 -20.96
CA LEU A 265 -18.98 -15.00 -20.35
C LEU A 265 -19.22 -15.28 -18.86
N ALA A 266 -19.21 -16.54 -18.46
CA ALA A 266 -19.36 -16.97 -17.06
C ALA A 266 -18.27 -16.42 -16.15
N TRP A 267 -17.09 -16.15 -16.68
CA TRP A 267 -15.94 -15.60 -15.95
C TRP A 267 -15.67 -14.12 -16.25
N GLY A 268 -16.63 -13.45 -16.92
CA GLY A 268 -16.55 -12.01 -17.23
C GLY A 268 -15.72 -11.67 -18.46
N SER A 269 -15.49 -12.63 -19.38
CA SER A 269 -14.77 -12.42 -20.65
C SER A 269 -13.42 -11.73 -20.44
N THR A 270 -12.64 -12.22 -19.50
CA THR A 270 -11.33 -11.65 -19.10
C THR A 270 -10.16 -12.50 -19.62
N SER A 271 -8.94 -12.10 -19.31
CA SER A 271 -7.74 -12.82 -19.71
C SER A 271 -6.82 -13.06 -18.51
N LEU A 272 -5.94 -14.06 -18.62
CA LEU A 272 -4.95 -14.34 -17.58
C LEU A 272 -4.08 -13.13 -17.28
N SER A 273 -3.69 -12.33 -18.28
CA SER A 273 -2.88 -11.13 -18.10
C SER A 273 -3.56 -10.08 -17.20
N ALA A 274 -4.88 -9.98 -17.24
CA ALA A 274 -5.65 -9.06 -16.41
C ALA A 274 -5.74 -9.49 -14.93
N VAL A 275 -5.66 -10.79 -14.64
CA VAL A 275 -5.88 -11.32 -13.29
C VAL A 275 -4.62 -11.92 -12.65
N ALA A 276 -3.61 -12.26 -13.43
CA ALA A 276 -2.41 -12.98 -12.97
C ALA A 276 -1.72 -12.31 -11.77
N GLY A 277 -1.52 -11.01 -11.82
CA GLY A 277 -0.89 -10.28 -10.74
C GLY A 277 -1.68 -10.36 -9.42
N VAL A 278 -2.99 -10.18 -9.49
CA VAL A 278 -3.89 -10.32 -8.32
C VAL A 278 -3.86 -11.75 -7.79
N TRP A 279 -3.92 -12.74 -8.65
CA TRP A 279 -3.88 -14.16 -8.26
C TRP A 279 -2.56 -14.52 -7.58
N ALA A 280 -1.42 -14.00 -8.06
CA ALA A 280 -0.12 -14.23 -7.43
C ALA A 280 -0.09 -13.69 -5.99
N VAL A 281 -0.55 -12.46 -5.78
CA VAL A 281 -0.58 -11.83 -4.45
C VAL A 281 -1.56 -12.54 -3.52
N VAL A 282 -2.77 -12.85 -3.98
CA VAL A 282 -3.80 -13.55 -3.18
C VAL A 282 -3.31 -14.92 -2.73
N THR A 283 -2.73 -15.70 -3.64
CA THR A 283 -2.18 -17.03 -3.32
C THR A 283 -1.02 -16.92 -2.34
N ALA A 284 -0.13 -15.94 -2.51
CA ALA A 284 0.99 -15.71 -1.62
C ALA A 284 0.55 -15.35 -0.20
N LEU A 285 -0.38 -14.41 -0.06
CA LEU A 285 -0.94 -14.00 1.23
C LEU A 285 -1.71 -15.14 1.90
N ALA A 286 -2.55 -15.86 1.16
CA ALA A 286 -3.29 -17.00 1.70
C ALA A 286 -2.34 -18.10 2.23
N THR A 287 -1.31 -18.46 1.45
CA THR A 287 -0.31 -19.44 1.87
C THR A 287 0.46 -18.97 3.10
N ALA A 288 0.83 -17.70 3.14
CA ALA A 288 1.54 -17.12 4.29
C ALA A 288 0.66 -17.09 5.55
N ILE A 289 -0.64 -16.78 5.44
CA ILE A 289 -1.60 -16.82 6.55
C ILE A 289 -1.70 -18.24 7.12
N VAL A 290 -1.90 -19.24 6.26
CA VAL A 290 -1.97 -20.66 6.68
C VAL A 290 -0.67 -21.06 7.39
N THR A 291 0.47 -20.72 6.80
CA THR A 291 1.78 -21.01 7.38
C THR A 291 1.96 -20.32 8.74
N LEU A 292 1.62 -19.03 8.83
CA LEU A 292 1.72 -18.25 10.06
C LEU A 292 0.88 -18.85 11.18
N ILE A 293 -0.37 -19.21 10.89
CA ILE A 293 -1.26 -19.86 11.86
C ILE A 293 -0.64 -21.20 12.31
N ALA A 294 -0.18 -22.03 11.37
CA ALA A 294 0.37 -23.34 11.67
C ALA A 294 1.59 -23.26 12.62
N ILE A 295 2.53 -22.34 12.34
CA ILE A 295 3.78 -22.22 13.14
C ILE A 295 3.60 -21.44 14.44
N ASN A 296 2.56 -20.57 14.54
CA ASN A 296 2.28 -19.73 15.70
C ASN A 296 0.96 -20.08 16.40
N TYR A 297 0.37 -21.24 16.15
CA TYR A 297 -0.94 -21.61 16.71
C TYR A 297 -1.04 -21.42 18.23
N ARG A 298 0.03 -21.81 18.96
CA ARG A 298 0.10 -21.64 20.42
C ARG A 298 0.24 -20.19 20.88
N ARG A 299 0.64 -19.28 19.99
CA ARG A 299 0.79 -17.84 20.23
C ARG A 299 -0.44 -17.04 19.81
N LEU A 300 -1.44 -17.70 19.25
CA LEU A 300 -2.69 -17.10 18.79
C LEU A 300 -3.87 -17.68 19.60
N PRO A 301 -3.93 -17.43 20.94
CA PRO A 301 -4.95 -18.05 21.82
C PRO A 301 -6.37 -17.60 21.45
N ALA A 302 -6.52 -16.42 20.88
CA ALA A 302 -7.78 -15.84 20.43
C ALA A 302 -7.83 -15.74 18.89
N LEU A 303 -7.39 -16.79 18.18
CA LEU A 303 -7.28 -16.79 16.71
C LEU A 303 -8.53 -16.26 15.99
N ARG A 304 -9.73 -16.65 16.45
CA ARG A 304 -10.98 -16.17 15.88
C ARG A 304 -11.12 -14.66 16.02
N ALA A 305 -10.85 -14.11 17.19
CA ALA A 305 -10.94 -12.67 17.43
C ALA A 305 -9.91 -11.90 16.61
N SER A 306 -8.69 -12.43 16.44
CA SER A 306 -7.65 -11.86 15.57
C SER A 306 -8.08 -11.88 14.11
N MET A 307 -8.69 -12.97 13.64
CA MET A 307 -9.21 -13.06 12.26
C MET A 307 -10.38 -12.10 12.04
N ASP A 308 -11.32 -12.01 12.98
CA ASP A 308 -12.47 -11.09 12.91
C ASP A 308 -11.98 -9.64 12.88
N ALA A 309 -10.99 -9.27 13.71
CA ALA A 309 -10.39 -7.95 13.72
C ALA A 309 -9.68 -7.64 12.40
N GLY A 310 -8.88 -8.58 11.87
CA GLY A 310 -8.21 -8.42 10.59
C GLY A 310 -9.19 -8.27 9.42
N ALA A 311 -10.25 -9.07 9.39
CA ALA A 311 -11.28 -8.97 8.37
C ALA A 311 -12.02 -7.61 8.43
N ASN A 312 -12.44 -7.17 9.62
CA ASN A 312 -13.08 -5.88 9.81
C ASN A 312 -12.16 -4.72 9.43
N ALA A 313 -10.86 -4.84 9.72
CA ALA A 313 -9.87 -3.82 9.38
C ALA A 313 -9.75 -3.56 7.87
N SER A 314 -10.13 -4.51 7.01
CA SER A 314 -10.11 -4.36 5.55
C SER A 314 -11.30 -3.57 4.99
N ALA A 315 -12.42 -3.54 5.68
CA ALA A 315 -13.70 -3.05 5.15
C ALA A 315 -13.68 -1.55 4.85
N LEU A 316 -13.31 -0.72 5.83
CA LEU A 316 -13.30 0.74 5.66
C LEU A 316 -12.28 1.20 4.61
N PRO A 317 -11.03 0.72 4.58
CA PRO A 317 -10.06 1.07 3.55
C PRO A 317 -10.53 0.73 2.13
N VAL A 318 -11.00 -0.48 1.90
CA VAL A 318 -11.41 -0.90 0.55
C VAL A 318 -12.63 -0.12 0.05
N LEU A 319 -13.62 0.15 0.93
CA LEU A 319 -14.79 0.97 0.59
C LEU A 319 -14.39 2.43 0.32
N THR A 320 -13.43 2.96 1.07
CA THR A 320 -12.93 4.32 0.89
C THR A 320 -12.26 4.48 -0.48
N VAL A 321 -11.40 3.54 -0.88
CA VAL A 321 -10.75 3.57 -2.19
C VAL A 321 -11.77 3.32 -3.30
N ALA A 322 -12.69 2.37 -3.14
CA ALA A 322 -13.78 2.12 -4.10
C ALA A 322 -14.63 3.39 -4.33
N SER A 323 -14.91 4.13 -3.26
CA SER A 323 -15.65 5.40 -3.35
C SER A 323 -14.87 6.47 -4.12
N LEU A 324 -13.56 6.56 -3.92
CA LEU A 324 -12.68 7.45 -4.70
C LEU A 324 -12.63 7.07 -6.19
N VAL A 325 -12.59 5.76 -6.48
CA VAL A 325 -12.64 5.25 -7.86
C VAL A 325 -13.97 5.60 -8.53
N GLY A 326 -15.09 5.40 -7.83
CA GLY A 326 -16.41 5.81 -8.32
C GLY A 326 -16.47 7.30 -8.64
N PHE A 327 -15.95 8.17 -7.75
CA PHE A 327 -15.83 9.61 -8.01
C PHE A 327 -14.99 9.91 -9.24
N GLY A 328 -13.80 9.30 -9.35
CA GLY A 328 -12.90 9.48 -10.48
C GLY A 328 -13.56 9.11 -11.81
N SER A 329 -14.31 8.01 -11.84
CA SER A 329 -15.03 7.57 -13.05
C SER A 329 -16.16 8.51 -13.45
N VAL A 330 -16.87 9.11 -12.49
CA VAL A 330 -17.85 10.16 -12.80
C VAL A 330 -17.16 11.37 -13.40
N VAL A 331 -16.09 11.87 -12.78
CA VAL A 331 -15.32 13.01 -13.30
C VAL A 331 -14.77 12.74 -14.70
N ALA A 332 -14.23 11.53 -14.93
CA ALA A 332 -13.70 11.10 -16.22
C ALA A 332 -14.77 11.01 -17.33
N ALA A 333 -16.02 10.79 -16.95
CA ALA A 333 -17.16 10.77 -17.89
C ALA A 333 -17.67 12.17 -18.27
N LEU A 334 -17.29 13.22 -17.52
CA LEU A 334 -17.75 14.58 -17.79
C LEU A 334 -17.04 15.19 -19.02
N PRO A 335 -17.75 15.99 -19.85
CA PRO A 335 -17.16 16.63 -21.04
C PRO A 335 -15.90 17.47 -20.74
N ALA A 336 -15.89 18.17 -19.61
CA ALA A 336 -14.74 18.98 -19.18
C ALA A 336 -13.47 18.18 -18.96
N PHE A 337 -13.57 16.88 -18.66
CA PHE A 337 -12.39 16.01 -18.46
C PHE A 337 -11.57 15.82 -19.74
N ALA A 338 -12.17 15.92 -20.90
CA ALA A 338 -11.44 15.85 -22.17
C ALA A 338 -10.29 16.86 -22.23
N THR A 339 -10.51 18.09 -21.77
CA THR A 339 -9.47 19.14 -21.71
C THR A 339 -8.33 18.74 -20.76
N VAL A 340 -8.66 18.18 -19.59
CA VAL A 340 -7.64 17.70 -18.63
C VAL A 340 -6.85 16.54 -19.21
N ARG A 341 -7.53 15.58 -19.81
CA ARG A 341 -6.90 14.43 -20.47
C ARG A 341 -5.94 14.89 -21.59
N ASP A 342 -6.40 15.78 -22.49
CA ASP A 342 -5.62 16.23 -23.62
C ASP A 342 -4.41 17.05 -23.15
N TRP A 343 -4.58 17.87 -22.12
CA TRP A 343 -3.47 18.57 -21.47
C TRP A 343 -2.43 17.60 -20.86
N VAL A 344 -2.89 16.62 -20.08
CA VAL A 344 -1.98 15.62 -19.48
C VAL A 344 -1.22 14.83 -20.54
N LEU A 345 -1.88 14.41 -21.61
CA LEU A 345 -1.27 13.65 -22.70
C LEU A 345 -0.32 14.51 -23.57
N SER A 346 -0.46 15.83 -23.54
CA SER A 346 0.43 16.77 -24.26
C SER A 346 1.69 17.15 -23.46
N ILE A 347 1.87 16.65 -22.25
CA ILE A 347 3.06 16.94 -21.44
C ILE A 347 4.31 16.42 -22.16
N ASP A 348 5.27 17.31 -22.35
CA ASP A 348 6.57 16.99 -22.98
C ASP A 348 7.34 15.96 -22.17
N GLY A 349 8.05 15.05 -22.87
CA GLY A 349 8.83 13.97 -22.26
C GLY A 349 8.23 12.58 -22.47
N GLY A 350 7.12 12.50 -23.19
CA GLY A 350 6.49 11.24 -23.61
C GLY A 350 5.59 10.60 -22.54
N PRO A 351 5.03 9.40 -22.86
CA PRO A 351 4.00 8.77 -22.04
C PRO A 351 4.42 8.47 -20.60
N LEU A 352 5.69 8.16 -20.36
CA LEU A 352 6.21 7.87 -19.03
C LEU A 352 6.19 9.10 -18.11
N VAL A 353 6.65 10.26 -18.64
CA VAL A 353 6.65 11.51 -17.88
C VAL A 353 5.22 11.98 -17.63
N SER A 354 4.39 11.96 -18.66
CA SER A 354 2.97 12.31 -18.57
C SER A 354 2.24 11.44 -17.52
N LEU A 355 2.45 10.11 -17.54
CA LEU A 355 1.88 9.18 -16.57
C LEU A 355 2.33 9.49 -15.14
N ALA A 356 3.63 9.74 -14.94
CA ALA A 356 4.16 10.10 -13.63
C ALA A 356 3.52 11.40 -13.10
N VAL A 357 3.39 12.41 -13.94
CA VAL A 357 2.75 13.67 -13.56
C VAL A 357 1.26 13.46 -13.24
N ALA A 358 0.53 12.73 -14.08
CA ALA A 358 -0.90 12.46 -13.87
C ALA A 358 -1.16 11.75 -12.54
N THR A 359 -0.43 10.68 -12.26
CA THR A 359 -0.60 9.90 -11.03
C THR A 359 -0.24 10.72 -9.79
N ASN A 360 0.85 11.49 -9.82
CA ASN A 360 1.24 12.34 -8.70
C ASN A 360 0.26 13.48 -8.44
N VAL A 361 -0.23 14.16 -9.48
CA VAL A 361 -1.22 15.24 -9.34
C VAL A 361 -2.51 14.70 -8.74
N LEU A 362 -3.04 13.58 -9.27
CA LEU A 362 -4.28 13.00 -8.76
C LEU A 362 -4.12 12.42 -7.35
N ALA A 363 -2.98 11.82 -7.03
CA ALA A 363 -2.68 11.37 -5.68
C ALA A 363 -2.63 12.55 -4.68
N SER A 364 -2.04 13.67 -5.08
CA SER A 364 -1.96 14.88 -4.26
C SER A 364 -3.33 15.50 -4.03
N LEU A 365 -4.17 15.57 -5.06
CA LEU A 365 -5.53 16.12 -4.98
C LEU A 365 -6.46 15.27 -4.12
N THR A 366 -6.33 13.95 -4.20
CA THR A 366 -7.17 13.02 -3.43
C THR A 366 -6.63 12.76 -2.01
N GLY A 367 -5.37 13.12 -1.73
CA GLY A 367 -4.69 12.78 -0.48
C GLY A 367 -4.48 11.27 -0.31
N SER A 368 -4.52 10.50 -1.41
CA SER A 368 -4.41 9.03 -1.42
C SER A 368 -3.60 8.55 -2.61
N ALA A 369 -2.48 7.88 -2.36
CA ALA A 369 -1.66 7.29 -3.42
C ALA A 369 -2.46 6.24 -4.22
N SER A 370 -3.12 5.30 -3.53
CA SER A 370 -3.93 4.26 -4.19
C SER A 370 -5.16 4.83 -4.91
N GLY A 371 -5.86 5.80 -4.29
CA GLY A 371 -7.02 6.45 -4.90
C GLY A 371 -6.64 7.22 -6.15
N GLY A 372 -5.65 8.09 -6.07
CA GLY A 372 -5.19 8.90 -7.20
C GLY A 372 -4.64 8.05 -8.35
N LEU A 373 -3.84 7.01 -8.02
CA LEU A 373 -3.35 6.04 -9.00
C LEU A 373 -4.49 5.32 -9.73
N THR A 374 -5.50 4.85 -8.99
CA THR A 374 -6.64 4.16 -9.61
C THR A 374 -7.43 5.09 -10.51
N ILE A 375 -7.71 6.33 -10.06
CA ILE A 375 -8.41 7.33 -10.88
C ILE A 375 -7.63 7.63 -12.17
N ALA A 376 -6.30 7.82 -12.07
CA ALA A 376 -5.45 8.06 -13.22
C ALA A 376 -5.52 6.92 -14.24
N LEU A 377 -5.41 5.68 -13.77
CA LEU A 377 -5.39 4.52 -14.65
C LEU A 377 -6.77 4.14 -15.19
N ASP A 378 -7.84 4.31 -14.43
CA ASP A 378 -9.21 4.09 -14.91
C ASP A 378 -9.55 5.09 -16.03
N ALA A 379 -9.15 6.36 -15.86
CA ALA A 379 -9.44 7.42 -16.82
C ALA A 379 -8.52 7.44 -18.05
N LEU A 380 -7.23 7.14 -17.88
CA LEU A 380 -6.18 7.35 -18.88
C LEU A 380 -5.43 6.07 -19.28
N GLY A 381 -5.61 4.96 -18.57
CA GLY A 381 -4.82 3.73 -18.77
C GLY A 381 -4.89 3.21 -20.20
N ASN A 382 -6.07 3.19 -20.83
CA ASN A 382 -6.23 2.79 -22.23
C ASN A 382 -5.48 3.71 -23.21
N ALA A 383 -5.43 5.01 -22.93
CA ALA A 383 -4.69 5.97 -23.77
C ALA A 383 -3.18 5.73 -23.62
N TYR A 384 -2.71 5.53 -22.39
CA TYR A 384 -1.30 5.22 -22.14
C TYR A 384 -0.87 3.88 -22.74
N MET A 385 -1.72 2.85 -22.71
CA MET A 385 -1.42 1.57 -23.36
C MET A 385 -1.28 1.70 -24.88
N ARG A 386 -2.13 2.49 -25.51
CA ARG A 386 -2.00 2.78 -26.96
C ARG A 386 -0.69 3.51 -27.27
N LEU A 387 -0.41 4.60 -26.54
CA LEU A 387 0.84 5.36 -26.70
C LEU A 387 2.09 4.50 -26.45
N ALA A 388 2.04 3.62 -25.45
CA ALA A 388 3.10 2.68 -25.17
C ALA A 388 3.33 1.72 -26.35
N ALA A 389 2.26 1.16 -26.91
CA ALA A 389 2.33 0.28 -28.08
C ALA A 389 2.88 1.01 -29.33
N GLU A 390 2.42 2.24 -29.59
CA GLU A 390 2.89 3.08 -30.72
C GLU A 390 4.38 3.44 -30.60
N GLN A 391 4.88 3.64 -29.38
CA GLN A 391 6.27 4.05 -29.12
C GLN A 391 7.18 2.87 -28.75
N GLY A 392 6.66 1.63 -28.73
CA GLY A 392 7.44 0.45 -28.35
C GLY A 392 7.88 0.44 -26.88
N ILE A 393 7.12 1.08 -25.97
CA ILE A 393 7.40 1.12 -24.54
C ILE A 393 6.85 -0.14 -23.89
N ASP A 394 7.70 -0.84 -23.12
CA ASP A 394 7.29 -2.02 -22.35
C ASP A 394 6.23 -1.63 -21.29
N PRO A 395 5.06 -2.29 -21.24
CA PRO A 395 4.05 -2.10 -20.20
C PRO A 395 4.59 -2.24 -18.77
N ALA A 396 5.65 -3.03 -18.57
CA ALA A 396 6.30 -3.14 -17.26
C ALA A 396 6.96 -1.83 -16.82
N LEU A 397 7.47 -1.01 -17.75
CA LEU A 397 7.96 0.33 -17.43
C LEU A 397 6.83 1.28 -17.07
N MET A 398 5.71 1.21 -17.82
CA MET A 398 4.51 2.00 -17.51
C MET A 398 4.00 1.68 -16.10
N HIS A 399 3.92 0.39 -15.75
CA HIS A 399 3.55 -0.04 -14.40
C HIS A 399 4.46 0.61 -13.35
N ARG A 400 5.79 0.50 -13.52
CA ARG A 400 6.73 0.98 -12.50
C ARG A 400 6.78 2.50 -12.37
N VAL A 401 6.51 3.22 -13.46
CA VAL A 401 6.44 4.69 -13.45
C VAL A 401 5.12 5.20 -12.87
N ALA A 402 4.02 4.48 -13.08
CA ALA A 402 2.72 4.82 -12.50
C ALA A 402 2.67 4.70 -10.97
N HIS A 403 3.49 3.82 -10.43
CA HIS A 403 3.55 3.41 -9.04
C HIS A 403 4.59 4.20 -8.25
#